data_761226b4ae4663c0c4f33f24de738d37
#
_entry.id   761226b4ae4663c0c4f33f24de738d37
#
_cell.length_a   1.000
_cell.length_b   1.000
_cell.length_c   1.000
_cell.angle_alpha   90.00
_cell.angle_beta   90.00
_cell.angle_gamma   90.00
#
_symmetry.space_group_name_H-M   'P 1'
#
loop_
_entity.id
_entity.type
_entity.pdbx_description
1 polymer ?
#
loop_
_entity_poly.entity_id
_entity_poly.type
_entity_poly.pdbx_seq_one_letter_code
_entity_poly.pdbx_strand_id
1 'polypeptide(L)'
;MKRLLLFLLLPFTLGSCNNDDESRTEIWTIAPEKGVAGITQGFGYVPAYIVRKGENSTWEATAARIEGFTFERGYQTTLRVRIDPIANPPADAPNERCTMEEQLSRTPAEMPVDPLTFSPECEVLVASERPAGETLAYWIRDLRYGEDAPWQIFPWEIEGFGFTSGHEYRLRIQPVAEYDSEATGQIDDDAWRVKYSLREVLSEEEKTSEGLPE
;
A
#
# COMPACT_ATOMS: atom_id res chain seq x y z
N MET A 1 -44.00 48.06 38.68
CA MET A 1 -42.54 47.89 38.65
C MET A 1 -42.23 46.61 37.92
N LYS A 2 -41.89 46.70 36.62
CA LYS A 2 -41.53 45.53 35.75
C LYS A 2 -40.02 45.40 35.76
N ARG A 3 -39.52 44.26 36.28
CA ARG A 3 -38.09 43.90 36.24
C ARG A 3 -37.80 43.21 34.91
N LEU A 4 -37.00 43.88 34.07
CA LEU A 4 -36.47 43.39 32.81
C LEU A 4 -35.25 42.52 33.12
N LEU A 5 -35.32 41.17 32.88
CA LEU A 5 -34.19 40.28 32.98
C LEU A 5 -33.50 40.25 31.59
N LEU A 6 -32.32 40.82 31.56
CA LEU A 6 -31.44 40.82 30.37
C LEU A 6 -30.66 39.50 30.36
N PHE A 7 -31.03 38.56 29.46
CA PHE A 7 -30.24 37.38 29.19
C PHE A 7 -29.05 37.72 28.29
N LEU A 8 -27.87 37.64 28.86
CA LEU A 8 -26.60 37.82 28.13
C LEU A 8 -26.29 36.48 27.44
N LEU A 9 -26.55 36.37 26.13
CA LEU A 9 -26.11 35.27 25.28
C LEU A 9 -24.60 35.44 24.99
N LEU A 10 -23.75 34.66 25.67
CA LEU A 10 -22.36 34.46 25.25
C LEU A 10 -22.33 33.59 23.99
N PRO A 11 -21.68 34.01 22.90
CA PRO A 11 -21.41 33.11 21.79
C PRO A 11 -20.31 32.12 22.20
N PHE A 12 -20.66 30.83 22.33
CA PHE A 12 -19.68 29.74 22.35
C PHE A 12 -19.09 29.62 20.95
N THR A 13 -17.94 30.20 20.74
CA THR A 13 -17.09 29.86 19.58
C THR A 13 -16.50 28.49 19.86
N LEU A 14 -17.09 27.46 19.25
CA LEU A 14 -16.44 26.17 19.11
C LEU A 14 -15.26 26.38 18.16
N GLY A 15 -14.09 26.63 18.73
CA GLY A 15 -12.84 26.53 18.03
C GLY A 15 -12.66 25.06 17.62
N SER A 16 -12.92 24.73 16.36
CA SER A 16 -12.46 23.50 15.75
C SER A 16 -10.93 23.62 15.63
N CYS A 17 -10.21 23.20 16.66
CA CYS A 17 -8.80 22.89 16.49
C CYS A 17 -8.74 21.61 15.65
N ASN A 18 -8.22 21.70 14.44
CA ASN A 18 -7.65 20.55 13.74
C ASN A 18 -6.44 20.10 14.55
N ASN A 19 -6.62 19.03 15.32
CA ASN A 19 -5.55 18.42 16.14
C ASN A 19 -4.73 17.40 15.32
N ASP A 20 -4.34 17.75 14.10
CA ASP A 20 -3.48 16.87 13.26
C ASP A 20 -2.04 16.78 13.79
N ASP A 21 -1.68 17.61 14.78
CA ASP A 21 -0.33 17.68 15.38
C ASP A 21 -0.24 16.98 16.76
N GLU A 22 -1.31 16.33 17.24
CA GLU A 22 -1.28 15.65 18.54
C GLU A 22 -1.19 14.14 18.38
N SER A 23 -0.38 13.52 19.24
CA SER A 23 -0.32 12.05 19.35
C SER A 23 -1.70 11.50 19.73
N ARG A 24 -2.08 10.40 19.06
CA ARG A 24 -3.35 9.71 19.34
C ARG A 24 -3.13 8.22 19.52
N THR A 25 -4.06 7.56 20.18
CA THR A 25 -4.05 6.11 20.36
C THR A 25 -5.27 5.50 19.70
N GLU A 26 -5.08 4.44 18.94
CA GLU A 26 -6.12 3.72 18.21
C GLU A 26 -6.04 2.22 18.50
N ILE A 27 -7.18 1.52 18.35
CA ILE A 27 -7.22 0.06 18.40
C ILE A 27 -7.23 -0.45 16.95
N TRP A 28 -6.17 -1.19 16.60
CA TRP A 28 -6.03 -1.80 15.28
C TRP A 28 -6.20 -3.30 15.38
N THR A 29 -7.03 -3.88 14.51
CA THR A 29 -7.11 -5.32 14.31
C THR A 29 -6.38 -5.64 13.02
N ILE A 30 -5.31 -6.46 13.10
CA ILE A 30 -4.48 -6.89 11.98
C ILE A 30 -5.00 -8.26 11.52
N ALA A 31 -5.24 -8.41 10.24
CA ALA A 31 -5.67 -9.68 9.63
C ALA A 31 -4.53 -10.70 9.58
N PRO A 32 -4.83 -12.01 9.44
CA PRO A 32 -3.83 -13.08 9.48
C PRO A 32 -2.97 -13.21 8.20
N GLU A 33 -3.29 -12.48 7.15
CA GLU A 33 -2.54 -12.44 5.89
C GLU A 33 -2.28 -10.98 5.50
N LYS A 34 -1.30 -10.76 4.60
CA LYS A 34 -1.03 -9.44 4.03
C LYS A 34 -1.72 -9.25 2.67
N GLY A 35 -2.04 -8.02 2.36
CA GLY A 35 -2.33 -7.51 1.02
C GLY A 35 -1.15 -6.71 0.48
N VAL A 36 -1.42 -5.81 -0.45
CA VAL A 36 -0.42 -4.89 -1.00
C VAL A 36 -0.86 -3.44 -0.86
N ALA A 37 0.10 -2.54 -0.75
CA ALA A 37 -0.11 -1.10 -0.85
C ALA A 37 0.83 -0.52 -1.91
N GLY A 38 0.34 0.44 -2.69
CA GLY A 38 1.16 1.15 -3.68
C GLY A 38 2.22 2.01 -3.00
N ILE A 39 3.39 2.11 -3.62
CA ILE A 39 4.41 3.09 -3.22
C ILE A 39 4.06 4.47 -3.78
N THR A 40 4.48 5.52 -3.10
CA THR A 40 4.16 6.91 -3.50
C THR A 40 5.02 7.42 -4.65
N GLN A 41 6.17 6.81 -4.90
CA GLN A 41 7.07 7.19 -5.99
C GLN A 41 7.37 5.98 -6.89
N GLY A 42 7.19 6.19 -8.20
CA GLY A 42 7.40 5.15 -9.18
C GLY A 42 6.27 4.12 -9.26
N PHE A 43 6.48 3.11 -10.08
CA PHE A 43 5.59 1.95 -10.16
C PHE A 43 6.04 0.89 -9.17
N GLY A 44 5.14 0.47 -8.31
CA GLY A 44 5.41 -0.65 -7.43
C GLY A 44 4.40 -0.76 -6.29
N TYR A 45 4.48 -1.89 -5.65
CA TYR A 45 3.69 -2.25 -4.48
C TYR A 45 4.61 -2.88 -3.45
N VAL A 46 4.23 -2.76 -2.18
CA VAL A 46 4.89 -3.43 -1.05
C VAL A 46 3.88 -4.30 -0.32
N PRO A 47 4.33 -5.37 0.35
CA PRO A 47 3.46 -6.11 1.26
C PRO A 47 2.92 -5.18 2.33
N ALA A 48 1.62 -5.26 2.59
CA ALA A 48 0.91 -4.36 3.49
C ALA A 48 0.07 -5.12 4.49
N TYR A 49 -0.03 -4.61 5.71
CA TYR A 49 -1.00 -5.15 6.66
C TYR A 49 -2.42 -4.86 6.17
N ILE A 50 -3.29 -5.83 6.29
CA ILE A 50 -4.73 -5.63 6.16
C ILE A 50 -5.24 -5.35 7.57
N VAL A 51 -5.73 -4.12 7.79
CA VAL A 51 -6.08 -3.64 9.13
C VAL A 51 -7.51 -3.12 9.18
N ARG A 52 -8.07 -3.17 10.38
CA ARG A 52 -9.31 -2.48 10.73
C ARG A 52 -9.04 -1.58 11.93
N LYS A 53 -9.18 -0.27 11.74
CA LYS A 53 -8.93 0.76 12.76
C LYS A 53 -10.23 1.10 13.48
N GLY A 54 -10.38 0.55 14.69
CA GLY A 54 -11.62 0.63 15.48
C GLY A 54 -12.65 -0.45 15.12
N GLU A 55 -13.68 -0.60 15.98
CA GLU A 55 -14.64 -1.72 15.90
C GLU A 55 -15.57 -1.67 14.67
N ASN A 56 -15.94 -0.48 14.22
CA ASN A 56 -16.92 -0.28 13.14
C ASN A 56 -16.29 0.17 11.81
N SER A 57 -14.96 0.14 11.67
CA SER A 57 -14.29 0.53 10.45
C SER A 57 -14.23 -0.62 9.44
N THR A 58 -14.04 -0.28 8.17
CA THR A 58 -13.77 -1.25 7.11
C THR A 58 -12.33 -1.74 7.17
N TRP A 59 -12.07 -2.89 6.56
CA TRP A 59 -10.71 -3.35 6.34
C TRP A 59 -10.03 -2.51 5.27
N GLU A 60 -8.76 -2.19 5.47
CA GLU A 60 -7.93 -1.44 4.54
C GLU A 60 -6.50 -2.00 4.51
N ALA A 61 -5.77 -1.80 3.40
CA ALA A 61 -4.35 -2.13 3.33
C ALA A 61 -3.52 -0.93 3.77
N THR A 62 -2.51 -1.17 4.61
CA THR A 62 -1.56 -0.14 5.05
C THR A 62 -0.13 -0.65 5.01
N ALA A 63 0.78 0.15 4.41
CA ALA A 63 2.22 -0.07 4.45
C ALA A 63 2.87 0.53 5.72
N ALA A 64 2.08 1.10 6.64
CA ALA A 64 2.60 1.67 7.88
C ALA A 64 3.34 0.61 8.69
N ARG A 65 4.63 0.87 8.98
CA ARG A 65 5.40 0.04 9.90
C ARG A 65 4.93 0.33 11.33
N ILE A 66 4.66 -0.72 12.10
CA ILE A 66 4.29 -0.62 13.52
C ILE A 66 5.50 -1.02 14.35
N GLU A 67 6.17 -0.03 14.96
CA GLU A 67 7.33 -0.27 15.81
C GLU A 67 6.95 -1.14 17.01
N GLY A 68 7.77 -2.15 17.30
CA GLY A 68 7.54 -3.10 18.39
C GLY A 68 6.54 -4.23 18.08
N PHE A 69 5.90 -4.24 16.92
CA PHE A 69 5.05 -5.32 16.47
C PHE A 69 5.79 -6.25 15.50
N THR A 70 5.63 -7.55 15.71
CA THR A 70 6.07 -8.59 14.77
C THR A 70 4.84 -9.31 14.23
N PHE A 71 4.65 -9.23 12.93
CA PHE A 71 3.56 -9.92 12.24
C PHE A 71 3.78 -11.43 12.29
N GLU A 72 2.72 -12.19 12.48
CA GLU A 72 2.73 -13.64 12.38
C GLU A 72 1.54 -14.11 11.53
N ARG A 73 1.87 -14.81 10.45
CA ARG A 73 0.89 -15.35 9.51
C ARG A 73 -0.07 -16.33 10.20
N GLY A 74 -1.34 -16.28 9.82
CA GLY A 74 -2.38 -17.17 10.36
C GLY A 74 -2.97 -16.68 11.70
N TYR A 75 -2.52 -15.56 12.24
CA TYR A 75 -3.04 -14.98 13.47
C TYR A 75 -3.70 -13.62 13.23
N GLN A 76 -4.94 -13.47 13.67
CA GLN A 76 -5.53 -12.15 13.85
C GLN A 76 -5.02 -11.56 15.16
N THR A 77 -4.47 -10.34 15.08
CA THR A 77 -3.90 -9.65 16.24
C THR A 77 -4.58 -8.31 16.45
N THR A 78 -4.97 -8.02 17.70
CA THR A 78 -5.49 -6.70 18.06
C THR A 78 -4.47 -5.96 18.89
N LEU A 79 -4.15 -4.74 18.47
CA LEU A 79 -3.12 -3.89 19.07
C LEU A 79 -3.74 -2.57 19.55
N ARG A 80 -3.15 -2.03 20.64
CA ARG A 80 -3.21 -0.60 20.95
C ARG A 80 -2.01 0.06 20.31
N VAL A 81 -2.27 0.96 19.37
CA VAL A 81 -1.25 1.64 18.57
C VAL A 81 -1.26 3.12 18.88
N ARG A 82 -0.10 3.64 19.32
CA ARG A 82 0.13 5.08 19.40
C ARG A 82 0.61 5.60 18.07
N ILE A 83 0.03 6.70 17.61
CA ILE A 83 0.32 7.35 16.36
C ILE A 83 0.83 8.75 16.68
N ASP A 84 2.10 8.97 16.41
CA ASP A 84 2.80 10.24 16.62
C ASP A 84 3.01 10.94 15.29
N PRO A 85 2.59 12.20 15.11
CA PRO A 85 2.88 12.95 13.90
C PRO A 85 4.40 13.24 13.82
N ILE A 86 4.95 13.18 12.60
CA ILE A 86 6.36 13.51 12.33
C ILE A 86 6.41 14.93 11.79
N ALA A 87 7.04 15.83 12.54
CA ALA A 87 7.20 17.21 12.12
C ALA A 87 8.14 17.31 10.91
N ASN A 88 7.69 17.97 9.84
CA ASN A 88 8.44 18.20 8.60
C ASN A 88 9.04 16.92 7.99
N PRO A 89 8.24 15.88 7.69
CA PRO A 89 8.77 14.67 7.07
C PRO A 89 9.31 15.02 5.66
N PRO A 90 10.33 14.30 5.17
CA PRO A 90 10.70 14.34 3.76
C PRO A 90 9.49 14.05 2.86
N ALA A 91 9.50 14.53 1.62
CA ALA A 91 8.35 14.44 0.70
C ALA A 91 7.87 13.00 0.42
N ASP A 92 8.75 12.03 0.58
CA ASP A 92 8.55 10.59 0.33
C ASP A 92 8.52 9.73 1.60
N ALA A 93 8.63 10.37 2.79
CA ALA A 93 8.58 9.67 4.07
C ALA A 93 7.17 9.69 4.68
N PRO A 94 6.85 8.71 5.56
CA PRO A 94 5.63 8.74 6.33
C PRO A 94 5.52 10.03 7.16
N ASN A 95 4.33 10.58 7.26
CA ASN A 95 4.03 11.73 8.11
C ASN A 95 3.66 11.34 9.55
N GLU A 96 3.53 10.05 9.82
CA GLU A 96 3.18 9.50 11.13
C GLU A 96 4.07 8.32 11.47
N ARG A 97 4.33 8.17 12.78
CA ARG A 97 4.99 7.00 13.37
C ARG A 97 3.97 6.21 14.14
N CYS A 98 3.85 4.91 13.84
CA CYS A 98 2.99 3.99 14.55
C CYS A 98 3.82 3.13 15.49
N THR A 99 3.47 3.11 16.79
CA THR A 99 4.17 2.32 17.82
C THR A 99 3.15 1.44 18.54
N MET A 100 3.43 0.15 18.65
CA MET A 100 2.63 -0.75 19.47
C MET A 100 2.84 -0.42 20.95
N GLU A 101 1.78 0.00 21.64
CA GLU A 101 1.80 0.16 23.10
C GLU A 101 1.46 -1.15 23.82
N GLU A 102 0.54 -1.92 23.26
CA GLU A 102 0.06 -3.17 23.87
C GLU A 102 -0.52 -4.11 22.80
N GLN A 103 -0.23 -5.40 22.93
CA GLN A 103 -0.92 -6.44 22.20
C GLN A 103 -2.13 -6.92 23.05
N LEU A 104 -3.34 -6.56 22.63
CA LEU A 104 -4.57 -6.85 23.37
C LEU A 104 -5.05 -8.28 23.16
N SER A 105 -4.88 -8.83 21.95
CA SER A 105 -5.21 -10.22 21.65
C SER A 105 -4.38 -10.75 20.48
N ARG A 106 -4.22 -12.07 20.42
CA ARG A 106 -3.67 -12.81 19.30
C ARG A 106 -4.33 -14.17 19.25
N THR A 107 -5.02 -14.47 18.16
CA THR A 107 -5.76 -15.72 18.00
C THR A 107 -5.58 -16.27 16.60
N PRO A 108 -5.40 -17.60 16.42
CA PRO A 108 -5.46 -18.20 15.10
C PRO A 108 -6.79 -17.83 14.43
N ALA A 109 -6.74 -17.43 13.17
CA ALA A 109 -7.93 -17.01 12.45
C ALA A 109 -7.79 -17.28 10.95
N GLU A 110 -8.92 -17.46 10.29
CA GLU A 110 -9.02 -17.39 8.84
C GLU A 110 -9.18 -15.92 8.41
N MET A 111 -8.91 -15.65 7.12
CA MET A 111 -9.08 -14.30 6.59
C MET A 111 -10.53 -13.84 6.70
N PRO A 112 -10.77 -12.68 7.29
CA PRO A 112 -12.12 -12.11 7.40
C PRO A 112 -12.65 -11.54 6.07
N VAL A 113 -11.77 -11.32 5.10
CA VAL A 113 -12.04 -10.79 3.77
C VAL A 113 -11.07 -11.44 2.76
N ASP A 114 -11.45 -11.47 1.47
CA ASP A 114 -10.54 -11.95 0.44
C ASP A 114 -9.33 -11.00 0.32
N PRO A 115 -8.07 -11.49 0.51
CA PRO A 115 -6.87 -10.67 0.37
C PRO A 115 -6.74 -10.01 -1.01
N LEU A 116 -7.30 -10.62 -2.06
CA LEU A 116 -7.29 -10.06 -3.42
C LEU A 116 -8.08 -8.75 -3.53
N THR A 117 -9.00 -8.47 -2.59
CA THR A 117 -9.66 -7.16 -2.48
C THR A 117 -8.65 -6.01 -2.29
N PHE A 118 -7.47 -6.32 -1.71
CA PHE A 118 -6.38 -5.37 -1.48
C PHE A 118 -5.22 -5.55 -2.48
N SER A 119 -5.52 -6.09 -3.65
CA SER A 119 -4.58 -6.32 -4.75
C SER A 119 -5.17 -5.74 -6.03
N PRO A 120 -5.12 -4.41 -6.22
CA PRO A 120 -5.77 -3.76 -7.34
C PRO A 120 -5.13 -4.16 -8.66
N GLU A 121 -5.94 -4.46 -9.66
CA GLU A 121 -5.46 -4.58 -11.04
C GLU A 121 -5.00 -3.21 -11.54
N CYS A 122 -3.92 -3.18 -12.31
CA CYS A 122 -3.40 -1.98 -12.93
C CYS A 122 -3.03 -2.23 -14.39
N GLU A 123 -3.22 -1.20 -15.21
CA GLU A 123 -2.81 -1.24 -16.60
C GLU A 123 -1.42 -0.61 -16.74
N VAL A 124 -0.57 -1.28 -17.50
CA VAL A 124 0.79 -0.83 -17.81
C VAL A 124 1.07 -0.97 -19.31
N LEU A 125 1.88 -0.07 -19.81
CA LEU A 125 2.50 -0.22 -21.12
C LEU A 125 3.90 -0.80 -20.90
N VAL A 126 4.26 -1.86 -21.62
CA VAL A 126 5.59 -2.47 -21.61
C VAL A 126 6.27 -2.13 -22.94
N ALA A 127 7.46 -1.54 -22.87
CA ALA A 127 8.18 -1.13 -24.05
C ALA A 127 8.67 -2.33 -24.89
N SER A 128 8.94 -2.05 -26.15
CA SER A 128 9.45 -3.03 -27.12
C SER A 128 10.86 -3.53 -26.84
N GLU A 129 11.58 -2.86 -25.95
CA GLU A 129 12.96 -3.18 -25.58
C GLU A 129 13.10 -3.26 -24.06
N ARG A 130 14.05 -4.07 -23.60
CA ARG A 130 14.45 -4.13 -22.20
C ARG A 130 15.46 -3.04 -21.86
N PRO A 131 15.60 -2.65 -20.60
CA PRO A 131 16.72 -1.82 -20.16
C PRO A 131 18.07 -2.47 -20.53
N ALA A 132 19.05 -1.64 -20.92
CA ALA A 132 20.35 -2.12 -21.35
C ALA A 132 21.05 -2.94 -20.26
N GLY A 133 21.49 -4.15 -20.64
CA GLY A 133 22.17 -5.07 -19.70
C GLY A 133 21.24 -5.88 -18.78
N GLU A 134 19.92 -5.65 -18.83
CA GLU A 134 18.94 -6.34 -18.02
C GLU A 134 18.22 -7.44 -18.81
N THR A 135 18.12 -8.63 -18.24
CA THR A 135 17.42 -9.77 -18.87
C THR A 135 16.01 -9.99 -18.34
N LEU A 136 15.74 -9.53 -17.12
CA LEU A 136 14.46 -9.74 -16.45
C LEU A 136 13.65 -8.45 -16.29
N ALA A 137 14.31 -7.29 -16.27
CA ALA A 137 13.64 -6.00 -16.14
C ALA A 137 12.92 -5.57 -17.43
N TYR A 138 11.91 -4.73 -17.27
CA TYR A 138 11.16 -4.10 -18.36
C TYR A 138 11.22 -2.58 -18.22
N TRP A 139 11.11 -1.86 -19.33
CA TRP A 139 10.65 -0.49 -19.33
C TRP A 139 9.12 -0.51 -19.29
N ILE A 140 8.52 0.15 -18.29
CA ILE A 140 7.07 0.26 -18.18
C ILE A 140 6.62 1.72 -18.04
N ARG A 141 5.37 1.97 -18.45
CA ARG A 141 4.60 3.16 -18.07
C ARG A 141 3.39 2.73 -17.25
N ASP A 142 3.19 3.40 -16.14
CA ASP A 142 2.01 3.20 -15.30
C ASP A 142 0.86 4.03 -15.85
N LEU A 143 -0.11 3.39 -16.48
CA LEU A 143 -1.22 4.06 -17.13
C LEU A 143 -2.23 4.69 -16.16
N ARG A 144 -2.08 4.47 -14.84
CA ARG A 144 -2.82 5.23 -13.82
C ARG A 144 -2.47 6.72 -13.85
N TYR A 145 -1.28 7.07 -14.33
CA TYR A 145 -0.80 8.44 -14.48
C TYR A 145 -0.94 9.00 -15.91
N GLY A 146 -1.59 8.24 -16.79
CA GLY A 146 -1.86 8.62 -18.19
C GLY A 146 -0.92 7.99 -19.20
N GLU A 147 -1.27 8.14 -20.47
CA GLU A 147 -0.50 7.59 -21.61
C GLU A 147 0.90 8.22 -21.76
N ASP A 148 1.09 9.45 -21.27
CA ASP A 148 2.35 10.18 -21.30
C ASP A 148 3.18 10.01 -20.02
N ALA A 149 2.82 9.09 -19.12
CA ALA A 149 3.61 8.80 -17.93
C ALA A 149 5.06 8.45 -18.31
N PRO A 150 6.06 8.80 -17.48
CA PRO A 150 7.45 8.50 -17.79
C PRO A 150 7.69 7.00 -17.79
N TRP A 151 8.60 6.54 -18.68
CA TRP A 151 9.12 5.20 -18.63
C TRP A 151 9.93 4.99 -17.37
N GLN A 152 9.74 3.83 -16.73
CA GLN A 152 10.41 3.43 -15.50
C GLN A 152 10.93 2.00 -15.62
N ILE A 153 12.04 1.71 -14.95
CA ILE A 153 12.53 0.34 -14.84
C ILE A 153 11.63 -0.44 -13.90
N PHE A 154 11.15 -1.57 -14.37
CA PHE A 154 10.38 -2.54 -13.60
C PHE A 154 11.23 -3.82 -13.47
N PRO A 155 11.88 -4.05 -12.32
CA PRO A 155 12.89 -5.09 -12.17
C PRO A 155 12.29 -6.46 -11.81
N TRP A 156 10.97 -6.60 -11.82
CA TRP A 156 10.29 -7.83 -11.41
C TRP A 156 9.72 -8.59 -12.62
N GLU A 157 9.64 -9.90 -12.47
CA GLU A 157 8.94 -10.75 -13.41
C GLU A 157 7.43 -10.47 -13.36
N ILE A 158 6.76 -10.53 -14.52
CA ILE A 158 5.30 -10.60 -14.62
C ILE A 158 4.95 -12.04 -14.95
N GLU A 159 4.48 -12.79 -13.97
CA GLU A 159 4.13 -14.20 -14.14
C GLU A 159 3.05 -14.38 -15.20
N GLY A 160 3.29 -15.31 -16.12
CA GLY A 160 2.38 -15.58 -17.25
C GLY A 160 2.57 -14.64 -18.45
N PHE A 161 3.50 -13.69 -18.41
CA PHE A 161 3.82 -12.81 -19.52
C PHE A 161 5.03 -13.29 -20.29
N GLY A 162 4.88 -13.45 -21.62
CA GLY A 162 5.96 -13.76 -22.56
C GLY A 162 6.39 -12.50 -23.33
N PHE A 163 7.57 -11.95 -23.03
CA PHE A 163 8.09 -10.79 -23.72
C PHE A 163 8.77 -11.16 -25.04
N THR A 164 8.43 -10.46 -26.12
CA THR A 164 9.09 -10.52 -27.43
C THR A 164 9.67 -9.14 -27.75
N SER A 165 10.99 -9.07 -28.02
CA SER A 165 11.65 -7.82 -28.44
C SER A 165 11.06 -7.31 -29.75
N GLY A 166 10.91 -5.99 -29.88
CA GLY A 166 10.29 -5.35 -31.03
C GLY A 166 8.76 -5.21 -30.93
N HIS A 167 8.16 -5.67 -29.84
CA HIS A 167 6.73 -5.54 -29.59
C HIS A 167 6.47 -4.69 -28.34
N GLU A 168 5.58 -3.72 -28.45
CA GLU A 168 5.04 -2.98 -27.30
C GLU A 168 3.73 -3.62 -26.86
N TYR A 169 3.56 -3.75 -25.53
CA TYR A 169 2.41 -4.42 -24.94
C TYR A 169 1.65 -3.49 -24.01
N ARG A 170 0.32 -3.55 -24.09
CA ARG A 170 -0.55 -3.04 -23.02
C ARG A 170 -1.06 -4.21 -22.21
N LEU A 171 -0.72 -4.24 -20.95
CA LEU A 171 -1.05 -5.35 -20.05
C LEU A 171 -1.93 -4.87 -18.90
N ARG A 172 -2.82 -5.76 -18.46
CA ARG A 172 -3.46 -5.69 -17.15
C ARG A 172 -2.77 -6.69 -16.24
N ILE A 173 -2.15 -6.18 -15.17
CA ILE A 173 -1.41 -6.97 -14.20
C ILE A 173 -2.00 -6.79 -12.80
N GLN A 174 -1.80 -7.78 -11.93
CA GLN A 174 -2.22 -7.71 -10.54
C GLN A 174 -1.03 -7.99 -9.61
N PRO A 175 -0.67 -7.03 -8.71
CA PRO A 175 0.26 -7.27 -7.62
C PRO A 175 -0.42 -8.08 -6.52
N VAL A 176 0.26 -9.10 -5.99
CA VAL A 176 -0.25 -9.95 -4.92
C VAL A 176 0.84 -10.12 -3.87
N ALA A 177 0.49 -9.98 -2.59
CA ALA A 177 1.41 -10.31 -1.51
C ALA A 177 1.55 -11.84 -1.43
N GLU A 178 2.78 -12.33 -1.50
CA GLU A 178 3.12 -13.74 -1.42
C GLU A 178 4.03 -14.01 -0.23
N TYR A 179 3.71 -15.02 0.56
CA TYR A 179 4.54 -15.47 1.66
C TYR A 179 5.55 -16.50 1.15
N ASP A 180 6.84 -16.22 1.34
CA ASP A 180 7.93 -17.14 1.01
C ASP A 180 8.16 -18.12 2.18
N SER A 181 7.57 -19.30 2.09
CA SER A 181 7.72 -20.35 3.10
C SER A 181 9.12 -20.95 3.16
N GLU A 182 9.98 -20.70 2.16
CA GLU A 182 11.37 -21.17 2.12
C GLU A 182 12.35 -20.20 2.76
N ALA A 183 11.91 -18.98 3.08
CA ALA A 183 12.68 -17.98 3.81
C ALA A 183 12.86 -18.41 5.29
N THR A 184 13.53 -19.55 5.50
CA THR A 184 13.73 -20.14 6.83
C THR A 184 14.64 -19.28 7.69
N GLY A 185 14.19 -18.96 8.91
CA GLY A 185 14.98 -18.25 9.93
C GLY A 185 14.86 -16.73 9.87
N GLN A 186 14.02 -16.18 8.99
CA GLN A 186 13.63 -14.77 8.99
C GLN A 186 12.39 -14.54 9.87
N ILE A 187 12.25 -13.32 10.33
CA ILE A 187 11.02 -12.85 10.97
C ILE A 187 9.93 -12.91 9.90
N ASP A 188 8.74 -13.39 10.24
CA ASP A 188 7.61 -13.56 9.31
C ASP A 188 7.32 -12.31 8.45
N ASP A 189 7.67 -11.14 8.95
CA ASP A 189 7.49 -9.86 8.25
C ASP A 189 8.40 -9.73 7.01
N ASP A 190 9.61 -10.27 7.05
CA ASP A 190 10.61 -10.19 5.98
C ASP A 190 10.43 -11.31 4.92
N ALA A 191 9.59 -12.30 5.22
CA ALA A 191 9.28 -13.40 4.30
C ALA A 191 8.21 -13.03 3.24
N TRP A 192 7.65 -11.83 3.29
CA TRP A 192 6.65 -11.37 2.34
C TRP A 192 7.28 -10.61 1.19
N ARG A 193 6.83 -10.92 -0.03
CA ARG A 193 7.19 -10.21 -1.26
C ARG A 193 5.95 -9.89 -2.09
N VAL A 194 6.10 -8.99 -3.06
CA VAL A 194 5.05 -8.74 -4.05
C VAL A 194 5.39 -9.50 -5.32
N LYS A 195 4.44 -10.30 -5.79
CA LYS A 195 4.45 -10.99 -7.07
C LYS A 195 3.49 -10.28 -8.01
N TYR A 196 3.86 -10.17 -9.27
CA TYR A 196 3.02 -9.58 -10.31
C TYR A 196 2.54 -10.67 -11.26
N SER A 197 1.23 -10.78 -11.45
CA SER A 197 0.63 -11.77 -12.33
C SER A 197 -0.06 -11.08 -13.50
N LEU A 198 0.15 -11.59 -14.72
CA LEU A 198 -0.59 -11.16 -15.90
C LEU A 198 -2.06 -11.56 -15.75
N ARG A 199 -2.96 -10.61 -15.94
CA ARG A 199 -4.41 -10.85 -16.00
C ARG A 199 -4.90 -10.89 -17.41
N GLU A 200 -4.39 -9.98 -18.26
CA GLU A 200 -4.81 -9.86 -19.66
C GLU A 200 -3.76 -9.14 -20.50
N VAL A 201 -3.57 -9.57 -21.73
CA VAL A 201 -2.87 -8.80 -22.76
C VAL A 201 -3.93 -7.99 -23.49
N LEU A 202 -3.97 -6.68 -23.26
CA LEU A 202 -4.95 -5.77 -23.83
C LEU A 202 -4.60 -5.40 -25.29
N SER A 203 -3.30 -5.25 -25.58
CA SER A 203 -2.77 -5.13 -26.95
C SER A 203 -1.33 -5.59 -27.03
N GLU A 204 -0.95 -6.01 -28.22
CA GLU A 204 0.43 -6.32 -28.64
C GLU A 204 0.64 -5.72 -30.02
N GLU A 205 1.65 -4.86 -30.18
CA GLU A 205 1.95 -4.17 -31.44
C GLU A 205 3.43 -4.30 -31.79
N GLU A 206 3.75 -4.77 -32.98
CA GLU A 206 5.10 -4.76 -33.51
C GLU A 206 5.49 -3.31 -33.85
N LYS A 207 6.24 -2.67 -32.96
CA LYS A 207 6.73 -1.31 -33.12
C LYS A 207 7.90 -1.04 -32.17
N THR A 208 8.68 0.01 -32.46
CA THR A 208 9.68 0.53 -31.54
C THR A 208 9.05 1.55 -30.60
N SER A 209 9.23 1.35 -29.30
CA SER A 209 8.75 2.31 -28.29
C SER A 209 9.57 3.59 -28.33
N GLU A 210 8.91 4.74 -28.21
CA GLU A 210 9.54 6.06 -28.26
C GLU A 210 9.79 6.61 -26.85
N GLY A 211 10.84 7.45 -26.74
CA GLY A 211 11.15 8.19 -25.50
C GLY A 211 11.66 7.32 -24.36
N LEU A 212 12.27 6.16 -24.67
CA LEU A 212 12.97 5.36 -23.66
C LEU A 212 14.18 6.13 -23.14
N PRO A 213 14.47 6.08 -21.83
CA PRO A 213 15.70 6.62 -21.27
C PRO A 213 16.95 5.91 -21.83
N GLU A 214 18.06 6.66 -21.99
CA GLU A 214 19.36 6.13 -22.43
C GLU A 214 20.06 5.31 -21.34
#